data_10e0141ca51c827e72451d09dad4458c
#
_entry.id   10e0141ca51c827e72451d09dad4458c
#
_cell.length_a   1.000
_cell.length_b   1.000
_cell.length_c   1.000
_cell.angle_alpha   90.00
_cell.angle_beta   90.00
_cell.angle_gamma   90.00
#
_symmetry.space_group_name_H-M   'P 1'
#
loop_
_entity.id
_entity.type
_entity.pdbx_description
1 polymer ?
#
loop_
_entity_poly.entity_id
_entity_poly.type
_entity_poly.pdbx_seq_one_letter_code
_entity_poly.pdbx_strand_id
1 'polypeptide(L)'
;MKKGIALALATMMVTSLAACGNTQDAVTSESTQPAGTETKTEQVKTDTEVPTVTMLTFTDWYKSGWEALSDYIDQNADDLGFRLKIDIIAGGGEGEELVRAKFATGDLPDLLQTYGPKWLDHNAGVLDQIVPLENVDMSEYSQDQLEEGHYIYNGQLYAVPMDSTSLVGIFYNKDVFAEAGIEKAPTTWDEFLDCCEKLKAIGVTPLYYSGADTWTLQCITHFGFNEDVVESGLSYTEFWNEMNTNKRHYSDATNFKDAIIMSKEMVDKGYVNSSFLSDTYDMAQTALAEGTAGMYCNGTWVYDEIASKYPESADKIGSFILPLYEKNYTCSSMPGSVVMTSACKDQELGEKVLNFLASSTAQQIYATAQPGIYLNQKVSCELPEAYQTLYDEMLKGNSMEVWQNGNVYGYGDYHIHVQDYLAGGMDIDQVISLLDSDTADNAKVANDPNWN
;
A
#
# COMPACT_ATOMS: atom_id res chain seq x y z
N MET A 1 23.38 -45.03 26.20
CA MET A 1 24.85 -44.91 26.37
C MET A 1 25.25 -43.55 25.88
N LYS A 2 25.84 -42.78 26.81
CA LYS A 2 26.84 -41.69 26.72
C LYS A 2 26.41 -40.46 25.83
N LYS A 3 26.02 -39.32 26.44
CA LYS A 3 26.86 -38.22 26.97
C LYS A 3 27.67 -37.59 25.81
N GLY A 4 27.49 -36.38 25.37
CA GLY A 4 27.50 -35.08 26.06
C GLY A 4 28.68 -34.31 25.50
N ILE A 5 28.52 -33.06 25.17
CA ILE A 5 29.51 -31.98 25.35
C ILE A 5 28.80 -30.65 25.05
N ALA A 6 28.59 -29.90 26.13
CA ALA A 6 28.39 -28.45 26.13
C ALA A 6 29.76 -27.83 26.48
N LEU A 7 30.08 -26.70 25.84
CA LEU A 7 31.04 -25.69 26.35
C LEU A 7 30.99 -24.53 25.37
N ALA A 8 30.35 -23.40 25.64
CA ALA A 8 30.81 -22.28 26.48
C ALA A 8 32.14 -21.67 25.99
N LEU A 9 32.02 -20.47 25.42
CA LEU A 9 33.09 -19.48 25.47
C LEU A 9 32.48 -18.11 25.71
N ALA A 10 32.71 -17.66 26.91
CA ALA A 10 32.44 -16.34 27.43
C ALA A 10 33.68 -15.45 27.25
N THR A 11 33.42 -14.16 27.08
CA THR A 11 34.20 -13.02 27.61
C THR A 11 35.60 -12.75 27.05
N MET A 12 35.73 -11.59 26.39
CA MET A 12 36.82 -10.67 26.66
C MET A 12 36.37 -9.21 26.49
N MET A 13 36.09 -8.58 27.63
CA MET A 13 36.20 -7.14 27.82
C MET A 13 37.68 -6.83 27.95
N VAL A 14 38.19 -5.81 27.28
CA VAL A 14 39.37 -5.06 27.73
C VAL A 14 39.12 -3.57 27.58
N THR A 15 39.06 -2.96 28.71
CA THR A 15 39.11 -1.52 28.99
C THR A 15 40.51 -0.98 28.69
N SER A 16 40.59 0.24 28.16
CA SER A 16 41.71 1.12 28.41
C SER A 16 41.25 2.56 28.62
N LEU A 17 41.43 3.00 29.86
CA LEU A 17 41.31 4.36 30.35
C LEU A 17 42.64 5.11 30.20
N ALA A 18 42.52 6.42 29.90
CA ALA A 18 43.25 7.57 30.42
C ALA A 18 44.73 7.78 30.10
N ALA A 19 45.02 8.97 29.62
CA ALA A 19 45.96 9.86 30.34
C ALA A 19 45.81 11.33 29.90
N CYS A 20 45.70 12.16 30.90
CA CYS A 20 45.74 13.62 30.89
C CYS A 20 47.09 14.17 30.46
N GLY A 21 47.11 15.39 29.94
CA GLY A 21 48.32 16.20 29.81
C GLY A 21 47.98 17.67 29.61
N ASN A 22 47.95 18.37 30.69
CA ASN A 22 47.74 19.82 30.82
C ASN A 22 49.08 20.55 30.69
N THR A 23 49.15 21.64 29.91
CA THR A 23 50.11 22.73 30.21
C THR A 23 49.55 24.05 29.75
N GLN A 24 49.31 24.89 30.74
CA GLN A 24 49.17 26.35 30.63
C GLN A 24 50.52 26.97 30.31
N ASP A 25 50.54 28.05 29.53
CA ASP A 25 51.35 29.20 29.81
C ASP A 25 50.72 30.47 29.28
N ALA A 26 50.53 31.41 30.18
CA ALA A 26 50.11 32.78 29.96
C ALA A 26 51.33 33.66 29.81
N VAL A 27 51.23 34.75 29.09
CA VAL A 27 51.83 36.07 29.47
C VAL A 27 51.38 37.20 28.50
N THR A 28 50.58 38.10 29.05
CA THR A 28 50.52 39.60 29.07
C THR A 28 50.74 40.46 27.82
N SER A 29 49.68 41.20 27.58
CA SER A 29 49.51 42.67 27.46
C SER A 29 50.41 43.51 26.52
N GLU A 30 49.78 44.30 25.65
CA GLU A 30 49.75 45.80 25.83
C GLU A 30 48.86 46.46 24.75
N SER A 31 48.24 47.52 25.21
CA SER A 31 47.26 48.38 24.55
C SER A 31 47.86 49.25 23.49
N THR A 32 47.05 49.63 22.49
CA THR A 32 46.83 51.04 22.04
C THR A 32 45.67 51.15 21.08
N GLN A 33 44.70 52.00 21.38
CA GLN A 33 43.70 52.61 20.52
C GLN A 33 44.29 53.98 20.09
N PRO A 34 43.73 54.78 19.10
CA PRO A 34 42.38 54.74 18.54
C PRO A 34 42.26 55.10 17.01
N ALA A 35 40.99 55.14 16.60
CA ALA A 35 40.32 56.00 15.64
C ALA A 35 40.15 55.52 14.19
N GLY A 36 38.89 55.46 13.76
CA GLY A 36 38.48 55.54 12.37
C GLY A 36 37.13 54.84 12.11
N THR A 37 36.06 55.57 12.29
CA THR A 37 34.67 55.22 11.97
C THR A 37 34.46 54.86 10.52
N GLU A 38 33.92 53.74 10.21
CA GLU A 38 32.98 53.52 9.12
C GLU A 38 32.11 52.31 9.44
N THR A 39 30.85 52.58 9.77
CA THR A 39 29.80 51.58 10.01
C THR A 39 29.37 51.01 8.68
N LYS A 40 29.95 49.88 8.26
CA LYS A 40 29.31 48.98 7.32
C LYS A 40 28.43 48.05 8.15
N THR A 41 27.13 48.24 7.96
CA THR A 41 26.13 47.27 8.39
C THR A 41 26.35 46.01 7.55
N GLU A 42 27.17 45.08 8.06
CA GLU A 42 27.11 43.70 7.58
C GLU A 42 25.76 43.14 8.04
N GLN A 43 24.89 42.89 7.06
CA GLN A 43 23.79 41.97 7.25
C GLN A 43 24.42 40.62 7.63
N VAL A 44 24.32 40.31 8.89
CA VAL A 44 24.53 38.93 9.36
C VAL A 44 23.46 38.11 8.68
N LYS A 45 23.80 37.45 7.55
CA LYS A 45 23.05 36.28 7.11
C LYS A 45 23.20 35.27 8.26
N THR A 46 22.19 35.18 9.09
CA THR A 46 21.99 33.99 9.88
C THR A 46 21.78 32.88 8.87
N ASP A 47 22.74 32.01 8.65
CA ASP A 47 22.57 30.69 8.05
C ASP A 47 21.64 29.92 9.00
N THR A 48 20.35 30.18 8.90
CA THR A 48 19.34 29.32 9.51
C THR A 48 19.29 28.10 8.61
N GLU A 49 19.85 27.01 9.09
CA GLU A 49 19.76 25.70 8.46
C GLU A 49 18.29 25.41 8.14
N VAL A 50 17.99 25.01 6.88
CA VAL A 50 16.63 24.71 6.45
C VAL A 50 16.08 23.57 7.31
N PRO A 51 14.94 23.75 8.01
CA PRO A 51 14.42 22.76 8.92
C PRO A 51 14.04 21.47 8.20
N THR A 52 14.23 20.34 8.87
CA THR A 52 13.95 19.01 8.33
C THR A 52 12.72 18.41 9.02
N VAL A 53 11.77 17.91 8.22
CA VAL A 53 10.64 17.09 8.65
C VAL A 53 10.97 15.62 8.34
N THR A 54 10.69 14.72 9.27
CA THR A 54 10.90 13.28 9.11
C THR A 54 9.63 12.60 8.62
N MET A 55 9.76 11.65 7.72
CA MET A 55 8.65 10.82 7.24
C MET A 55 9.05 9.35 7.25
N LEU A 56 8.12 8.47 7.59
CA LEU A 56 8.24 7.02 7.48
C LEU A 56 7.37 6.51 6.33
N THR A 57 7.92 5.60 5.53
CA THR A 57 7.18 4.88 4.48
C THR A 57 7.64 3.43 4.38
N PHE A 58 6.95 2.63 3.57
CA PHE A 58 7.26 1.22 3.32
C PHE A 58 8.05 1.05 2.03
N THR A 59 8.88 -0.01 1.96
CA THR A 59 9.63 -0.37 0.73
C THR A 59 8.71 -0.51 -0.48
N ASP A 60 7.52 -1.09 -0.30
CA ASP A 60 6.57 -1.33 -1.38
C ASP A 60 5.92 -0.03 -1.89
N TRP A 61 6.00 1.06 -1.12
CA TRP A 61 5.40 2.37 -1.45
C TRP A 61 6.44 3.41 -1.84
N TYR A 62 7.72 3.19 -1.52
CA TYR A 62 8.81 4.06 -1.95
C TYR A 62 9.26 3.67 -3.36
N LYS A 63 8.67 4.32 -4.36
CA LYS A 63 8.87 4.06 -5.79
C LYS A 63 9.42 5.29 -6.51
N SER A 64 9.53 5.19 -7.83
CA SER A 64 10.05 6.27 -8.70
C SER A 64 9.40 7.63 -8.48
N GLY A 65 8.11 7.68 -8.12
CA GLY A 65 7.42 8.92 -7.77
C GLY A 65 8.02 9.61 -6.54
N TRP A 66 8.28 8.85 -5.48
CA TRP A 66 8.94 9.37 -4.27
C TRP A 66 10.41 9.74 -4.51
N GLU A 67 11.13 8.97 -5.33
CA GLU A 67 12.51 9.30 -5.68
C GLU A 67 12.59 10.65 -6.38
N ALA A 68 11.76 10.86 -7.42
CA ALA A 68 11.71 12.13 -8.16
C ALA A 68 11.27 13.30 -7.27
N LEU A 69 10.29 13.08 -6.39
CA LEU A 69 9.81 14.12 -5.49
C LEU A 69 10.83 14.46 -4.41
N SER A 70 11.54 13.48 -3.86
CA SER A 70 12.63 13.70 -2.90
C SER A 70 13.77 14.49 -3.50
N ASP A 71 14.19 14.14 -4.73
CA ASP A 71 15.22 14.88 -5.47
C ASP A 71 14.81 16.34 -5.71
N TYR A 72 13.54 16.56 -6.07
CA TYR A 72 13.02 17.92 -6.25
C TYR A 72 13.03 18.72 -4.95
N ILE A 73 12.59 18.13 -3.84
CA ILE A 73 12.58 18.77 -2.51
C ILE A 73 14.01 19.14 -2.10
N ASP A 74 14.98 18.24 -2.28
CA ASP A 74 16.37 18.48 -1.91
C ASP A 74 17.00 19.60 -2.72
N GLN A 75 16.72 19.67 -4.03
CA GLN A 75 17.22 20.70 -4.92
C GLN A 75 16.59 22.08 -4.65
N ASN A 76 15.39 22.14 -4.11
CA ASN A 76 14.61 23.37 -3.90
C ASN A 76 14.37 23.66 -2.41
N ALA A 77 15.10 23.03 -1.49
CA ALA A 77 14.86 23.12 -0.05
C ALA A 77 14.88 24.55 0.49
N ASP A 78 15.77 25.41 -0.04
CA ASP A 78 15.89 26.81 0.37
C ASP A 78 14.62 27.63 -0.01
N ASP A 79 14.06 27.39 -1.20
CA ASP A 79 12.85 28.06 -1.69
C ASP A 79 11.58 27.47 -1.03
N LEU A 80 11.55 26.17 -0.83
CA LEU A 80 10.47 25.49 -0.12
C LEU A 80 10.48 25.83 1.39
N GLY A 81 11.68 26.09 1.95
CA GLY A 81 11.89 26.39 3.37
C GLY A 81 11.71 25.17 4.26
N PHE A 82 11.92 23.97 3.74
CA PHE A 82 11.98 22.71 4.47
C PHE A 82 12.81 21.68 3.70
N ARG A 83 13.23 20.63 4.42
CA ARG A 83 13.75 19.36 3.89
C ARG A 83 12.84 18.24 4.35
N LEU A 84 12.75 17.17 3.57
CA LEU A 84 12.02 15.96 3.91
C LEU A 84 13.01 14.80 4.01
N LYS A 85 13.15 14.23 5.21
CA LYS A 85 13.93 13.00 5.40
C LYS A 85 12.99 11.82 5.46
N ILE A 86 13.11 10.90 4.49
CA ILE A 86 12.27 9.71 4.40
C ILE A 86 13.05 8.50 4.96
N ASP A 87 12.51 7.88 5.99
CA ASP A 87 12.98 6.60 6.51
C ASP A 87 12.10 5.49 5.94
N ILE A 88 12.71 4.44 5.39
CA ILE A 88 12.03 3.36 4.68
C ILE A 88 12.11 2.09 5.52
N ILE A 89 10.98 1.44 5.78
CA ILE A 89 10.89 0.17 6.53
C ILE A 89 10.37 -0.94 5.62
N ALA A 90 10.42 -2.19 6.09
CA ALA A 90 9.87 -3.33 5.37
C ALA A 90 8.38 -3.09 5.00
N GLY A 91 7.96 -3.63 3.86
CA GLY A 91 6.56 -3.61 3.44
C GLY A 91 5.74 -4.76 4.05
N GLY A 92 4.46 -4.81 3.69
CA GLY A 92 3.52 -5.84 4.13
C GLY A 92 3.32 -5.92 5.64
N GLY A 93 2.93 -7.10 6.13
CA GLY A 93 2.57 -7.32 7.53
C GLY A 93 3.71 -7.01 8.52
N GLU A 94 4.97 -7.26 8.16
CA GLU A 94 6.11 -6.94 9.02
C GLU A 94 6.23 -5.42 9.26
N GLY A 95 6.05 -4.62 8.22
CA GLY A 95 6.05 -3.16 8.32
C GLY A 95 4.87 -2.64 9.13
N GLU A 96 3.68 -3.20 8.94
CA GLU A 96 2.51 -2.83 9.73
C GLU A 96 2.69 -3.10 11.22
N GLU A 97 3.27 -4.26 11.59
CA GLU A 97 3.60 -4.57 12.98
C GLU A 97 4.63 -3.60 13.55
N LEU A 98 5.63 -3.20 12.76
CA LEU A 98 6.60 -2.19 13.18
C LEU A 98 5.95 -0.83 13.39
N VAL A 99 5.00 -0.41 12.53
CA VAL A 99 4.22 0.82 12.72
C VAL A 99 3.41 0.75 14.02
N ARG A 100 2.70 -0.36 14.29
CA ARG A 100 1.98 -0.55 15.57
C ARG A 100 2.91 -0.46 16.79
N ALA A 101 4.09 -1.08 16.71
CA ALA A 101 5.09 -1.00 17.77
C ALA A 101 5.61 0.43 18.00
N LYS A 102 5.81 1.20 16.93
CA LYS A 102 6.22 2.61 17.02
C LYS A 102 5.14 3.46 17.71
N PHE A 103 3.87 3.29 17.36
CA PHE A 103 2.76 3.95 18.06
C PHE A 103 2.71 3.56 19.54
N ALA A 104 2.87 2.29 19.86
CA ALA A 104 2.86 1.82 21.25
C ALA A 104 4.04 2.36 22.10
N THR A 105 5.17 2.66 21.50
CA THR A 105 6.36 3.19 22.17
C THR A 105 6.48 4.72 22.10
N GLY A 106 5.70 5.39 21.26
CA GLY A 106 5.79 6.82 21.00
C GLY A 106 7.03 7.22 20.17
N ASP A 107 7.71 6.27 19.54
CA ASP A 107 8.85 6.52 18.63
C ASP A 107 8.34 6.77 17.20
N LEU A 108 7.64 7.90 17.03
CA LEU A 108 6.97 8.27 15.78
C LEU A 108 7.78 9.31 14.99
N PRO A 109 7.74 9.25 13.66
CA PRO A 109 8.18 10.34 12.77
C PRO A 109 7.22 11.53 12.85
N ASP A 110 7.58 12.64 12.23
CA ASP A 110 6.65 13.79 12.09
C ASP A 110 5.48 13.43 11.16
N LEU A 111 5.79 12.76 10.04
CA LEU A 111 4.82 12.31 9.03
C LEU A 111 4.93 10.79 8.85
N LEU A 112 3.79 10.16 8.52
CA LEU A 112 3.72 8.73 8.24
C LEU A 112 2.90 8.49 6.98
N GLN A 113 3.45 7.76 6.00
CA GLN A 113 2.66 7.23 4.90
C GLN A 113 2.01 5.91 5.30
N THR A 114 0.70 5.80 5.08
CA THR A 114 -0.13 4.67 5.52
C THR A 114 -1.40 4.54 4.68
N TYR A 115 -2.20 3.52 4.93
CA TYR A 115 -3.53 3.32 4.32
C TYR A 115 -4.57 4.38 4.73
N GLY A 116 -4.21 5.33 5.60
CA GLY A 116 -5.05 6.44 6.00
C GLY A 116 -5.59 6.35 7.44
N PRO A 117 -6.32 7.39 7.87
CA PRO A 117 -6.79 7.53 9.25
C PRO A 117 -7.74 6.42 9.69
N LYS A 118 -8.60 5.91 8.79
CA LYS A 118 -9.49 4.79 9.10
C LYS A 118 -8.71 3.52 9.47
N TRP A 119 -7.65 3.21 8.74
CA TRP A 119 -6.81 2.05 9.05
C TRP A 119 -6.10 2.22 10.40
N LEU A 120 -5.60 3.42 10.68
CA LEU A 120 -4.96 3.74 11.96
C LEU A 120 -5.95 3.61 13.13
N ASP A 121 -7.20 4.01 12.93
CA ASP A 121 -8.25 3.90 13.95
C ASP A 121 -8.61 2.43 14.23
N HIS A 122 -8.94 1.67 13.17
CA HIS A 122 -9.51 0.33 13.32
C HIS A 122 -8.46 -0.78 13.50
N ASN A 123 -7.30 -0.68 12.83
CA ASN A 123 -6.29 -1.73 12.89
C ASN A 123 -5.18 -1.48 13.91
N ALA A 124 -5.02 -0.24 14.37
CA ALA A 124 -4.01 0.12 15.35
C ALA A 124 -4.56 0.82 16.59
N GLY A 125 -5.80 1.32 16.56
CA GLY A 125 -6.44 2.02 17.68
C GLY A 125 -5.73 3.31 18.09
N VAL A 126 -5.16 4.04 17.11
CA VAL A 126 -4.22 5.15 17.37
C VAL A 126 -4.65 6.47 16.70
N LEU A 127 -5.93 6.63 16.40
CA LEU A 127 -6.44 7.87 15.80
C LEU A 127 -6.10 9.12 16.64
N ASP A 128 -6.06 9.01 17.96
CA ASP A 128 -5.69 10.06 18.89
C ASP A 128 -4.21 10.45 18.83
N GLN A 129 -3.39 9.66 18.13
CA GLN A 129 -1.97 9.93 17.93
C GLN A 129 -1.66 10.52 16.55
N ILE A 130 -2.67 10.84 15.76
CA ILE A 130 -2.52 11.60 14.50
C ILE A 130 -3.27 12.94 14.60
N VAL A 131 -2.78 13.94 13.89
CA VAL A 131 -3.23 15.32 14.01
C VAL A 131 -4.19 15.65 12.87
N PRO A 132 -5.39 16.18 13.14
CA PRO A 132 -6.24 16.76 12.10
C PRO A 132 -5.54 17.93 11.41
N LEU A 133 -5.69 18.03 10.09
CA LEU A 133 -5.05 19.02 9.24
C LEU A 133 -6.00 20.22 9.04
N GLU A 134 -5.64 21.37 9.62
CA GLU A 134 -6.51 22.55 9.60
C GLU A 134 -6.20 23.51 8.44
N ASN A 135 -4.93 23.54 8.00
CA ASN A 135 -4.43 24.51 7.03
C ASN A 135 -3.86 23.87 5.76
N VAL A 136 -4.29 22.65 5.41
CA VAL A 136 -3.90 22.00 4.17
C VAL A 136 -4.95 22.27 3.09
N ASP A 137 -4.53 22.85 1.97
CA ASP A 137 -5.40 23.19 0.84
C ASP A 137 -5.68 21.97 -0.03
N MET A 138 -6.90 21.47 0.02
CA MET A 138 -7.41 20.37 -0.80
C MET A 138 -8.36 20.82 -1.91
N SER A 139 -8.32 22.09 -2.31
CA SER A 139 -9.24 22.67 -3.31
C SER A 139 -9.09 22.07 -4.73
N GLU A 140 -7.98 21.40 -5.00
CA GLU A 140 -7.73 20.68 -6.26
C GLU A 140 -8.22 19.22 -6.26
N TYR A 141 -8.89 18.77 -5.19
CA TYR A 141 -9.43 17.44 -5.00
C TYR A 141 -10.95 17.45 -4.96
N SER A 142 -11.59 16.35 -5.34
CA SER A 142 -13.04 16.17 -5.14
C SER A 142 -13.31 15.87 -3.67
N GLN A 143 -14.25 16.62 -3.07
CA GLN A 143 -14.70 16.37 -1.69
C GLN A 143 -15.25 14.94 -1.54
N ASP A 144 -16.05 14.47 -2.50
CA ASP A 144 -16.60 13.12 -2.46
C ASP A 144 -15.52 12.05 -2.45
N GLN A 145 -14.46 12.21 -3.26
CA GLN A 145 -13.33 11.27 -3.28
C GLN A 145 -12.49 11.32 -2.00
N LEU A 146 -12.36 12.50 -1.37
CA LEU A 146 -11.67 12.61 -0.08
C LEU A 146 -12.45 11.93 1.05
N GLU A 147 -13.77 11.98 1.02
CA GLU A 147 -14.64 11.28 1.97
C GLU A 147 -14.68 9.78 1.70
N GLU A 148 -14.81 9.37 0.43
CA GLU A 148 -14.81 7.97 0.01
C GLU A 148 -13.49 7.27 0.33
N GLY A 149 -12.35 7.93 0.09
CA GLY A 149 -11.00 7.43 0.44
C GLY A 149 -10.67 7.56 1.93
N HIS A 150 -11.62 8.03 2.75
CA HIS A 150 -11.47 8.22 4.20
C HIS A 150 -10.32 9.16 4.61
N TYR A 151 -9.83 10.05 3.71
CA TYR A 151 -8.86 11.09 4.06
C TYR A 151 -9.50 12.16 4.94
N ILE A 152 -10.81 12.42 4.69
CA ILE A 152 -11.71 13.07 5.62
C ILE A 152 -12.39 11.97 6.43
N TYR A 153 -12.07 11.94 7.72
CA TYR A 153 -12.56 10.91 8.63
C TYR A 153 -13.19 11.57 9.86
N ASN A 154 -14.37 11.11 10.27
CA ASN A 154 -15.16 11.74 11.35
C ASN A 154 -15.37 13.25 11.14
N GLY A 155 -15.48 13.70 9.87
CA GLY A 155 -15.72 15.10 9.50
C GLY A 155 -14.48 16.01 9.57
N GLN A 156 -13.28 15.45 9.74
CA GLN A 156 -12.01 16.18 9.77
C GLN A 156 -11.03 15.62 8.73
N LEU A 157 -10.25 16.48 8.09
CA LEU A 157 -9.15 16.07 7.22
C LEU A 157 -7.98 15.60 8.08
N TYR A 158 -7.47 14.40 7.83
CA TYR A 158 -6.30 13.83 8.52
C TYR A 158 -5.14 13.50 7.59
N ALA A 159 -5.41 13.36 6.29
CA ALA A 159 -4.41 12.79 5.39
C ALA A 159 -4.40 13.48 4.02
N VAL A 160 -3.24 13.49 3.42
CA VAL A 160 -3.03 13.89 2.01
C VAL A 160 -2.83 12.63 1.19
N PRO A 161 -3.68 12.37 0.16
CA PRO A 161 -3.48 11.25 -0.75
C PRO A 161 -2.12 11.35 -1.46
N MET A 162 -1.39 10.25 -1.45
CA MET A 162 -0.13 10.11 -2.19
C MET A 162 -0.15 8.76 -2.90
N ASP A 163 0.45 8.69 -4.08
CA ASP A 163 0.34 7.57 -5.01
C ASP A 163 -0.94 7.61 -5.87
N SER A 164 -1.11 6.64 -6.76
CA SER A 164 -2.24 6.54 -7.67
C SER A 164 -3.35 5.63 -7.12
N THR A 165 -4.58 5.86 -7.54
CA THR A 165 -5.65 4.88 -7.40
C THR A 165 -5.28 3.61 -8.16
N SER A 166 -5.33 2.48 -7.48
CA SER A 166 -5.03 1.18 -8.06
C SER A 166 -6.29 0.47 -8.53
N LEU A 167 -6.19 -0.30 -9.62
CA LEU A 167 -7.26 -1.11 -10.17
C LEU A 167 -6.86 -2.59 -10.16
N VAL A 168 -7.75 -3.47 -9.69
CA VAL A 168 -7.52 -4.91 -9.64
C VAL A 168 -8.07 -5.57 -10.88
N GLY A 169 -7.29 -6.50 -11.46
CA GLY A 169 -7.66 -7.28 -12.63
C GLY A 169 -6.74 -8.47 -12.82
N ILE A 170 -6.80 -9.07 -13.99
CA ILE A 170 -5.83 -10.05 -14.44
C ILE A 170 -4.78 -9.31 -15.26
N PHE A 171 -3.52 -9.45 -14.86
CA PHE A 171 -2.36 -9.06 -15.65
C PHE A 171 -1.86 -10.29 -16.40
N TYR A 172 -1.52 -10.15 -17.69
CA TYR A 172 -1.11 -11.27 -18.53
C TYR A 172 0.06 -10.90 -19.44
N ASN A 173 0.84 -11.90 -19.83
CA ASN A 173 1.93 -11.73 -20.78
C ASN A 173 1.40 -11.94 -22.20
N LYS A 174 1.41 -10.88 -23.02
CA LYS A 174 0.91 -10.85 -24.41
C LYS A 174 1.65 -11.81 -25.33
N ASP A 175 2.98 -11.94 -25.16
CA ASP A 175 3.79 -12.85 -25.97
C ASP A 175 3.42 -14.32 -25.70
N VAL A 176 3.23 -14.66 -24.42
CA VAL A 176 2.81 -16.00 -23.98
C VAL A 176 1.39 -16.34 -24.48
N PHE A 177 0.47 -15.38 -24.44
CA PHE A 177 -0.87 -15.54 -24.99
C PHE A 177 -0.81 -15.82 -26.50
N ALA A 178 0.00 -15.07 -27.24
CA ALA A 178 0.19 -15.27 -28.68
C ALA A 178 0.79 -16.65 -28.98
N GLU A 179 1.80 -17.12 -28.21
CA GLU A 179 2.39 -18.45 -28.34
C GLU A 179 1.37 -19.56 -28.05
N ALA A 180 0.47 -19.37 -27.09
CA ALA A 180 -0.62 -20.30 -26.79
C ALA A 180 -1.78 -20.24 -27.79
N GLY A 181 -1.73 -19.35 -28.78
CA GLY A 181 -2.80 -19.17 -29.79
C GLY A 181 -4.04 -18.49 -29.16
N ILE A 182 -3.86 -17.63 -28.13
CA ILE A 182 -4.91 -16.82 -27.52
C ILE A 182 -4.86 -15.44 -28.18
N GLU A 183 -5.82 -15.15 -29.05
CA GLU A 183 -5.83 -13.92 -29.86
C GLU A 183 -6.43 -12.71 -29.13
N LYS A 184 -7.23 -12.94 -28.11
CA LYS A 184 -7.90 -11.90 -27.32
C LYS A 184 -8.06 -12.32 -25.87
N ALA A 185 -8.16 -11.33 -24.97
CA ALA A 185 -8.51 -11.58 -23.59
C ALA A 185 -9.89 -12.25 -23.45
N PRO A 186 -10.06 -13.20 -22.51
CA PRO A 186 -11.34 -13.87 -22.28
C PRO A 186 -12.37 -12.88 -21.71
N THR A 187 -13.62 -13.07 -22.11
CA THR A 187 -14.76 -12.24 -21.68
C THR A 187 -15.80 -13.02 -20.91
N THR A 188 -15.64 -14.34 -20.83
CA THR A 188 -16.49 -15.24 -20.03
C THR A 188 -15.60 -16.21 -19.24
N TRP A 189 -16.15 -16.80 -18.18
CA TRP A 189 -15.45 -17.80 -17.39
C TRP A 189 -15.00 -19.02 -18.19
N ASP A 190 -15.85 -19.51 -19.11
CA ASP A 190 -15.50 -20.62 -19.98
C ASP A 190 -14.32 -20.27 -20.92
N GLU A 191 -14.30 -19.05 -21.48
CA GLU A 191 -13.15 -18.58 -22.27
C GLU A 191 -11.88 -18.46 -21.40
N PHE A 192 -12.00 -18.04 -20.12
CA PHE A 192 -10.88 -17.99 -19.18
C PHE A 192 -10.29 -19.39 -18.91
N LEU A 193 -11.16 -20.38 -18.69
CA LEU A 193 -10.73 -21.76 -18.51
C LEU A 193 -10.06 -22.33 -19.79
N ASP A 194 -10.57 -21.99 -20.99
CA ASP A 194 -9.94 -22.36 -22.27
C ASP A 194 -8.55 -21.72 -22.41
N CYS A 195 -8.38 -20.47 -21.98
CA CYS A 195 -7.05 -19.83 -21.89
C CYS A 195 -6.12 -20.61 -20.96
N CYS A 196 -6.60 -21.03 -19.79
CA CYS A 196 -5.80 -21.84 -18.86
C CYS A 196 -5.35 -23.18 -19.48
N GLU A 197 -6.24 -23.87 -20.20
CA GLU A 197 -5.88 -25.13 -20.87
C GLU A 197 -4.85 -24.91 -21.99
N LYS A 198 -4.99 -23.85 -22.79
CA LYS A 198 -4.04 -23.52 -23.85
C LYS A 198 -2.65 -23.17 -23.30
N LEU A 199 -2.58 -22.38 -22.24
CA LEU A 199 -1.32 -22.04 -21.57
C LEU A 199 -0.65 -23.29 -20.98
N LYS A 200 -1.42 -24.13 -20.31
CA LYS A 200 -0.94 -25.41 -19.76
C LYS A 200 -0.42 -26.34 -20.85
N ALA A 201 -1.06 -26.36 -22.02
CA ALA A 201 -0.66 -27.22 -23.14
C ALA A 201 0.72 -26.85 -23.71
N ILE A 202 1.15 -25.59 -23.62
CA ILE A 202 2.51 -25.15 -24.01
C ILE A 202 3.52 -25.20 -22.85
N GLY A 203 3.11 -25.70 -21.67
CA GLY A 203 3.99 -25.87 -20.51
C GLY A 203 4.18 -24.60 -19.67
N VAL A 204 3.34 -23.59 -19.86
CA VAL A 204 3.33 -22.35 -19.06
C VAL A 204 2.34 -22.50 -17.90
N THR A 205 2.69 -21.98 -16.74
CA THR A 205 1.75 -21.85 -15.60
C THR A 205 0.60 -20.91 -16.01
N PRO A 206 -0.66 -21.39 -16.07
CA PRO A 206 -1.76 -20.54 -16.53
C PRO A 206 -2.01 -19.31 -15.64
N LEU A 207 -2.15 -19.52 -14.35
CA LEU A 207 -2.41 -18.48 -13.35
C LEU A 207 -1.42 -18.64 -12.20
N TYR A 208 -0.68 -17.58 -11.88
CA TYR A 208 0.29 -17.65 -10.79
C TYR A 208 -0.36 -17.31 -9.45
N TYR A 209 -0.03 -18.09 -8.41
CA TYR A 209 -0.36 -17.75 -7.02
C TYR A 209 0.93 -17.59 -6.21
N SER A 210 0.98 -16.54 -5.40
CA SER A 210 2.12 -16.18 -4.55
C SER A 210 1.70 -16.26 -3.07
N GLY A 211 1.34 -17.48 -2.65
CA GLY A 211 0.70 -17.71 -1.37
C GLY A 211 1.62 -17.56 -0.15
N ALA A 212 2.95 -17.45 -0.31
CA ALA A 212 3.83 -17.04 0.79
C ALA A 212 3.47 -15.62 1.28
N ASP A 213 3.06 -14.75 0.36
CA ASP A 213 2.50 -13.43 0.64
C ASP A 213 0.98 -13.51 0.62
N THR A 214 0.39 -14.00 1.70
CA THR A 214 -1.01 -14.44 1.79
C THR A 214 -2.02 -13.39 1.35
N TRP A 215 -1.70 -12.09 1.50
CA TRP A 215 -2.55 -10.99 1.05
C TRP A 215 -2.88 -11.04 -0.45
N THR A 216 -2.05 -11.67 -1.27
CA THR A 216 -2.28 -11.76 -2.72
C THR A 216 -3.44 -12.69 -3.07
N LEU A 217 -3.78 -13.62 -2.19
CA LEU A 217 -4.84 -14.61 -2.42
C LEU A 217 -6.26 -14.02 -2.34
N GLN A 218 -6.39 -12.78 -1.84
CA GLN A 218 -7.68 -12.08 -1.77
C GLN A 218 -8.13 -11.46 -3.10
N CYS A 219 -7.23 -11.24 -4.05
CA CYS A 219 -7.52 -10.44 -5.24
C CYS A 219 -8.70 -11.00 -6.06
N ILE A 220 -8.88 -12.31 -6.12
CA ILE A 220 -10.02 -12.94 -6.80
C ILE A 220 -11.32 -12.69 -6.04
N THR A 221 -11.29 -12.63 -4.73
CA THR A 221 -12.49 -12.52 -3.88
C THR A 221 -13.14 -11.14 -3.95
N HIS A 222 -12.42 -10.10 -4.40
CA HIS A 222 -13.01 -8.79 -4.68
C HIS A 222 -14.14 -8.88 -5.71
N PHE A 223 -13.96 -9.70 -6.74
CA PHE A 223 -14.96 -9.87 -7.81
C PHE A 223 -16.21 -10.56 -7.29
N GLY A 224 -16.06 -11.59 -6.42
CA GLY A 224 -17.20 -12.25 -5.79
C GLY A 224 -17.97 -11.32 -4.85
N PHE A 225 -17.27 -10.55 -4.03
CA PHE A 225 -17.92 -9.58 -3.15
C PHE A 225 -18.69 -8.50 -3.92
N ASN A 226 -18.12 -8.00 -5.01
CA ASN A 226 -18.80 -7.02 -5.87
C ASN A 226 -20.10 -7.58 -6.45
N GLU A 227 -20.12 -8.85 -6.85
CA GLU A 227 -21.35 -9.50 -7.35
C GLU A 227 -22.41 -9.61 -6.25
N ASP A 228 -22.03 -9.94 -4.99
CA ASP A 228 -22.98 -9.93 -3.87
C ASP A 228 -23.58 -8.53 -3.64
N VAL A 229 -22.78 -7.46 -3.79
CA VAL A 229 -23.28 -6.08 -3.73
C VAL A 229 -24.30 -5.82 -4.86
N VAL A 230 -23.96 -6.20 -6.10
CA VAL A 230 -24.83 -6.02 -7.29
C VAL A 230 -26.16 -6.77 -7.12
N GLU A 231 -26.11 -8.04 -6.74
CA GLU A 231 -27.28 -8.87 -6.56
C GLU A 231 -28.19 -8.37 -5.43
N SER A 232 -27.59 -7.76 -4.39
CA SER A 232 -28.36 -7.18 -3.29
C SER A 232 -29.21 -5.98 -3.72
N GLY A 233 -28.86 -5.31 -4.82
CA GLY A 233 -29.47 -4.05 -5.28
C GLY A 233 -29.14 -2.85 -4.41
N LEU A 234 -28.23 -2.99 -3.43
CA LEU A 234 -27.74 -1.92 -2.57
C LEU A 234 -26.54 -1.23 -3.22
N SER A 235 -26.25 0.00 -2.80
CA SER A 235 -24.95 0.60 -3.03
C SER A 235 -23.88 -0.10 -2.17
N TYR A 236 -22.61 0.03 -2.55
CA TYR A 236 -21.47 -0.49 -1.77
C TYR A 236 -21.52 -0.04 -0.30
N THR A 237 -21.78 1.25 -0.07
CA THR A 237 -21.88 1.82 1.28
C THR A 237 -23.07 1.24 2.07
N GLU A 238 -24.25 1.08 1.44
CA GLU A 238 -25.42 0.49 2.12
C GLU A 238 -25.19 -0.98 2.45
N PHE A 239 -24.57 -1.74 1.55
CA PHE A 239 -24.21 -3.13 1.78
C PHE A 239 -23.27 -3.27 3.00
N TRP A 240 -22.22 -2.45 3.05
CA TRP A 240 -21.32 -2.42 4.18
C TRP A 240 -21.97 -1.91 5.47
N ASN A 241 -22.91 -1.00 5.41
CA ASN A 241 -23.70 -0.61 6.58
C ASN A 241 -24.49 -1.77 7.16
N GLU A 242 -25.02 -2.67 6.33
CA GLU A 242 -25.66 -3.90 6.81
C GLU A 242 -24.65 -4.86 7.44
N MET A 243 -23.49 -5.08 6.81
CA MET A 243 -22.39 -5.90 7.35
C MET A 243 -21.89 -5.36 8.70
N ASN A 244 -21.55 -4.08 8.75
CA ASN A 244 -20.98 -3.45 9.95
C ASN A 244 -21.98 -3.28 11.11
N THR A 245 -23.29 -3.37 10.85
CA THR A 245 -24.35 -3.29 11.88
C THR A 245 -24.96 -4.65 12.22
N ASN A 246 -24.28 -5.75 11.91
CA ASN A 246 -24.73 -7.12 12.26
C ASN A 246 -26.06 -7.55 11.61
N LYS A 247 -26.43 -6.95 10.47
CA LYS A 247 -27.63 -7.30 9.70
C LYS A 247 -27.34 -8.27 8.57
N ARG A 248 -26.11 -8.34 8.13
CA ARG A 248 -25.58 -9.22 7.10
C ARG A 248 -24.23 -9.77 7.54
N HIS A 249 -23.89 -10.97 7.11
CA HIS A 249 -22.66 -11.65 7.45
C HIS A 249 -21.95 -12.15 6.19
N TYR A 250 -20.69 -12.54 6.28
CA TYR A 250 -19.97 -13.18 5.16
C TYR A 250 -20.59 -14.52 4.75
N SER A 251 -21.24 -15.20 5.68
CA SER A 251 -22.05 -16.41 5.39
C SER A 251 -23.26 -16.15 4.48
N ASP A 252 -23.72 -14.90 4.36
CA ASP A 252 -24.76 -14.47 3.44
C ASP A 252 -24.20 -14.05 2.06
N ALA A 253 -22.88 -13.84 1.95
CA ALA A 253 -22.20 -13.41 0.74
C ALA A 253 -21.80 -14.64 -0.10
N THR A 254 -22.73 -15.14 -0.90
CA THR A 254 -22.55 -16.41 -1.61
C THR A 254 -21.53 -16.33 -2.74
N ASN A 255 -21.49 -15.23 -3.49
CA ASN A 255 -20.53 -15.03 -4.57
C ASN A 255 -19.09 -14.82 -4.05
N PHE A 256 -18.95 -14.16 -2.89
CA PHE A 256 -17.67 -14.06 -2.20
C PHE A 256 -17.11 -15.46 -1.84
N LYS A 257 -17.96 -16.31 -1.27
CA LYS A 257 -17.62 -17.69 -0.97
C LYS A 257 -17.29 -18.50 -2.21
N ASP A 258 -18.09 -18.35 -3.28
CA ASP A 258 -17.88 -19.04 -4.55
C ASP A 258 -16.56 -18.63 -5.21
N ALA A 259 -16.15 -17.35 -5.13
CA ALA A 259 -14.86 -16.92 -5.63
C ALA A 259 -13.66 -17.61 -4.92
N ILE A 260 -13.79 -17.88 -3.62
CA ILE A 260 -12.79 -18.68 -2.87
C ILE A 260 -12.78 -20.14 -3.38
N ILE A 261 -13.98 -20.74 -3.59
CA ILE A 261 -14.10 -22.09 -4.15
C ILE A 261 -13.47 -22.18 -5.54
N MET A 262 -13.74 -21.20 -6.41
CA MET A 262 -13.15 -21.14 -7.75
C MET A 262 -11.62 -21.01 -7.70
N SER A 263 -11.08 -20.28 -6.74
CA SER A 263 -9.62 -20.22 -6.51
C SER A 263 -9.04 -21.61 -6.20
N LYS A 264 -9.74 -22.40 -5.39
CA LYS A 264 -9.34 -23.78 -5.10
C LYS A 264 -9.46 -24.69 -6.31
N GLU A 265 -10.50 -24.52 -7.15
CA GLU A 265 -10.63 -25.25 -8.40
C GLU A 265 -9.46 -25.01 -9.36
N MET A 266 -8.90 -23.78 -9.41
CA MET A 266 -7.70 -23.51 -10.21
C MET A 266 -6.51 -24.34 -9.72
N VAL A 267 -6.34 -24.47 -8.41
CA VAL A 267 -5.31 -25.34 -7.80
C VAL A 267 -5.56 -26.81 -8.19
N ASP A 268 -6.79 -27.31 -7.99
CA ASP A 268 -7.15 -28.72 -8.20
C ASP A 268 -7.06 -29.15 -9.69
N LYS A 269 -7.33 -28.22 -10.62
CA LYS A 269 -7.16 -28.44 -12.08
C LYS A 269 -5.71 -28.34 -12.52
N GLY A 270 -4.79 -27.95 -11.63
CA GLY A 270 -3.37 -27.76 -11.93
C GLY A 270 -3.13 -26.61 -12.91
N TYR A 271 -3.90 -25.53 -12.77
CA TYR A 271 -3.69 -24.26 -13.48
C TYR A 271 -2.78 -23.31 -12.73
N VAL A 272 -2.44 -23.64 -11.48
CA VAL A 272 -1.61 -22.84 -10.59
C VAL A 272 -0.23 -23.49 -10.42
N ASN A 273 0.80 -22.68 -10.18
CA ASN A 273 2.16 -23.15 -9.86
C ASN A 273 2.13 -24.10 -8.66
N SER A 274 2.84 -25.23 -8.75
CA SER A 274 2.82 -26.28 -7.71
C SER A 274 3.43 -25.84 -6.37
N SER A 275 4.26 -24.82 -6.40
CA SER A 275 4.95 -24.23 -5.24
C SER A 275 4.20 -23.04 -4.62
N PHE A 276 2.96 -22.79 -4.99
CA PHE A 276 2.23 -21.54 -4.67
C PHE A 276 2.20 -21.19 -3.17
N LEU A 277 2.27 -22.17 -2.27
CA LEU A 277 2.32 -21.93 -0.82
C LEU A 277 3.63 -21.31 -0.33
N SER A 278 4.70 -21.46 -1.12
CA SER A 278 6.05 -20.96 -0.80
C SER A 278 6.52 -19.85 -1.73
N ASP A 279 5.80 -19.61 -2.81
CA ASP A 279 6.17 -18.60 -3.80
C ASP A 279 5.72 -17.22 -3.33
N THR A 280 6.61 -16.25 -3.50
CA THR A 280 6.42 -14.88 -3.05
C THR A 280 5.80 -14.00 -4.16
N TYR A 281 5.34 -12.84 -3.77
CA TYR A 281 4.87 -11.79 -4.66
C TYR A 281 5.97 -11.34 -5.67
N ASP A 282 7.22 -11.27 -5.23
CA ASP A 282 8.36 -10.96 -6.11
C ASP A 282 8.61 -12.06 -7.17
N MET A 283 8.42 -13.33 -6.79
CA MET A 283 8.51 -14.45 -7.73
C MET A 283 7.38 -14.41 -8.78
N ALA A 284 6.18 -13.95 -8.41
CA ALA A 284 5.07 -13.78 -9.35
C ALA A 284 5.37 -12.71 -10.41
N GLN A 285 5.98 -11.58 -10.00
CA GLN A 285 6.42 -10.53 -10.94
C GLN A 285 7.44 -11.07 -11.93
N THR A 286 8.44 -11.80 -11.43
CA THR A 286 9.46 -12.46 -12.26
C THR A 286 8.81 -13.43 -13.25
N ALA A 287 7.93 -14.30 -12.76
CA ALA A 287 7.28 -15.32 -13.59
C ALA A 287 6.44 -14.70 -14.72
N LEU A 288 5.73 -13.62 -14.45
CA LEU A 288 4.93 -12.91 -15.44
C LEU A 288 5.82 -12.16 -16.46
N ALA A 289 6.87 -11.48 -15.99
CA ALA A 289 7.82 -10.74 -16.83
C ALA A 289 8.60 -11.64 -17.78
N GLU A 290 9.04 -12.80 -17.29
CA GLU A 290 9.81 -13.80 -18.07
C GLU A 290 8.92 -14.71 -18.92
N GLY A 291 7.59 -14.69 -18.71
CA GLY A 291 6.65 -15.52 -19.45
C GLY A 291 6.59 -16.98 -18.99
N THR A 292 7.08 -17.33 -17.82
CA THR A 292 6.90 -18.65 -17.20
C THR A 292 5.52 -18.82 -16.58
N ALA A 293 4.80 -17.70 -16.35
CA ALA A 293 3.38 -17.64 -16.05
C ALA A 293 2.64 -16.83 -17.13
N GLY A 294 1.41 -17.25 -17.45
CA GLY A 294 0.55 -16.58 -18.43
C GLY A 294 -0.21 -15.41 -17.83
N MET A 295 -0.72 -15.58 -16.60
CA MET A 295 -1.62 -14.64 -15.93
C MET A 295 -1.30 -14.52 -14.44
N TYR A 296 -1.65 -13.33 -13.85
CA TYR A 296 -1.62 -13.07 -12.42
C TYR A 296 -2.78 -12.14 -12.03
N CYS A 297 -3.59 -12.53 -11.05
CA CYS A 297 -4.65 -11.68 -10.51
C CYS A 297 -4.08 -10.75 -9.44
N ASN A 298 -4.02 -9.46 -9.73
CA ASN A 298 -3.47 -8.48 -8.78
C ASN A 298 -3.91 -7.06 -9.15
N GLY A 299 -3.38 -6.04 -8.47
CA GLY A 299 -3.62 -4.64 -8.80
C GLY A 299 -2.57 -4.05 -9.74
N THR A 300 -2.84 -2.84 -10.24
CA THR A 300 -1.95 -2.10 -11.17
C THR A 300 -0.54 -1.93 -10.63
N TRP A 301 -0.35 -1.93 -9.31
CA TRP A 301 0.98 -1.87 -8.68
C TRP A 301 1.92 -3.01 -9.13
N VAL A 302 1.40 -4.20 -9.52
CA VAL A 302 2.25 -5.28 -10.03
C VAL A 302 2.91 -4.91 -11.35
N TYR A 303 2.18 -4.16 -12.20
CA TYR A 303 2.75 -3.65 -13.45
C TYR A 303 3.86 -2.63 -13.19
N ASP A 304 3.65 -1.70 -12.24
CA ASP A 304 4.64 -0.68 -11.90
C ASP A 304 5.96 -1.31 -11.46
N GLU A 305 5.87 -2.36 -10.65
CA GLU A 305 7.04 -3.08 -10.18
C GLU A 305 7.72 -3.89 -11.29
N ILE A 306 6.93 -4.54 -12.17
CA ILE A 306 7.47 -5.21 -13.36
C ILE A 306 8.16 -4.19 -14.27
N ALA A 307 7.52 -3.05 -14.55
CA ALA A 307 8.10 -2.02 -15.39
C ALA A 307 9.40 -1.44 -14.82
N SER A 308 9.51 -1.35 -13.50
CA SER A 308 10.72 -0.91 -12.81
C SER A 308 11.83 -1.96 -12.83
N LYS A 309 11.52 -3.23 -12.52
CA LYS A 309 12.51 -4.32 -12.40
C LYS A 309 12.87 -4.95 -13.75
N TYR A 310 11.93 -5.00 -14.68
CA TYR A 310 12.02 -5.66 -15.98
C TYR A 310 11.52 -4.73 -17.11
N PRO A 311 12.17 -3.59 -17.34
CA PRO A 311 11.68 -2.57 -18.28
C PRO A 311 11.49 -3.11 -19.71
N GLU A 312 12.27 -4.13 -20.14
CA GLU A 312 12.12 -4.79 -21.43
C GLU A 312 10.88 -5.67 -21.56
N SER A 313 10.21 -5.96 -20.45
CA SER A 313 8.98 -6.76 -20.40
C SER A 313 7.73 -5.92 -20.17
N ALA A 314 7.85 -4.62 -19.83
CA ALA A 314 6.71 -3.76 -19.55
C ALA A 314 5.69 -3.72 -20.70
N ASP A 315 6.14 -3.54 -21.93
CA ASP A 315 5.27 -3.50 -23.12
C ASP A 315 4.60 -4.84 -23.45
N LYS A 316 5.06 -5.94 -22.85
CA LYS A 316 4.47 -7.27 -23.02
C LYS A 316 3.31 -7.53 -22.07
N ILE A 317 3.13 -6.71 -21.04
CA ILE A 317 2.08 -6.89 -20.07
C ILE A 317 0.81 -6.19 -20.54
N GLY A 318 -0.30 -6.92 -20.50
CA GLY A 318 -1.65 -6.41 -20.69
C GLY A 318 -2.52 -6.70 -19.47
N SER A 319 -3.74 -6.18 -19.47
CA SER A 319 -4.72 -6.49 -18.41
C SER A 319 -6.12 -6.72 -18.97
N PHE A 320 -6.93 -7.41 -18.17
CA PHE A 320 -8.37 -7.53 -18.38
C PHE A 320 -9.06 -7.76 -17.03
N ILE A 321 -10.37 -7.50 -16.97
CA ILE A 321 -11.17 -7.82 -15.79
C ILE A 321 -11.39 -9.33 -15.73
N LEU A 322 -11.21 -9.95 -14.57
CA LEU A 322 -11.52 -11.37 -14.39
C LEU A 322 -13.00 -11.63 -14.75
N PRO A 323 -13.29 -12.42 -15.78
CA PRO A 323 -14.64 -12.61 -16.29
C PRO A 323 -15.40 -13.68 -15.51
N LEU A 324 -15.60 -13.44 -14.20
CA LEU A 324 -16.19 -14.41 -13.29
C LEU A 324 -17.73 -14.46 -13.41
N TYR A 325 -18.34 -13.33 -13.74
CA TYR A 325 -19.79 -13.11 -13.81
C TYR A 325 -20.20 -12.51 -15.15
N GLU A 326 -21.53 -12.35 -15.39
CA GLU A 326 -22.02 -11.74 -16.64
C GLU A 326 -21.62 -10.26 -16.74
N LYS A 327 -21.71 -9.52 -15.62
CA LYS A 327 -21.27 -8.14 -15.52
C LYS A 327 -20.10 -8.06 -14.54
N ASN A 328 -18.93 -7.81 -15.08
CA ASN A 328 -17.72 -7.78 -14.29
C ASN A 328 -17.34 -6.33 -13.97
N TYR A 329 -16.93 -6.10 -12.74
CA TYR A 329 -16.45 -4.82 -12.23
C TYR A 329 -14.95 -4.93 -11.97
N THR A 330 -14.19 -3.90 -12.32
CA THR A 330 -12.84 -3.76 -11.75
C THR A 330 -12.98 -3.35 -10.28
N CYS A 331 -11.96 -3.61 -9.49
CA CYS A 331 -11.95 -3.17 -8.10
C CYS A 331 -10.94 -2.05 -7.97
N SER A 332 -11.36 -0.93 -7.36
CA SER A 332 -10.48 0.20 -7.08
C SER A 332 -9.99 0.14 -5.63
N SER A 333 -8.73 0.50 -5.45
CA SER A 333 -8.17 0.76 -4.11
C SER A 333 -7.68 2.19 -4.09
N MET A 334 -8.19 2.96 -3.12
CA MET A 334 -7.77 4.35 -2.95
C MET A 334 -6.28 4.43 -2.61
N PRO A 335 -5.58 5.48 -3.07
CA PRO A 335 -4.16 5.62 -2.80
C PRO A 335 -3.86 5.68 -1.31
N GLY A 336 -2.68 5.20 -0.94
CA GLY A 336 -2.13 5.46 0.37
C GLY A 336 -1.98 6.96 0.61
N SER A 337 -1.84 7.34 1.86
CA SER A 337 -1.84 8.76 2.24
C SER A 337 -0.80 9.08 3.29
N VAL A 338 -0.44 10.35 3.38
CA VAL A 338 0.48 10.86 4.39
C VAL A 338 -0.32 11.56 5.48
N VAL A 339 -0.16 11.09 6.73
CA VAL A 339 -0.73 11.70 7.94
C VAL A 339 0.37 12.41 8.74
N MET A 340 -0.02 13.41 9.56
CA MET A 340 0.87 14.01 10.54
C MET A 340 0.65 13.33 11.90
N THR A 341 1.74 12.89 12.54
CA THR A 341 1.65 12.26 13.85
C THR A 341 1.70 13.28 14.97
N SER A 342 1.24 12.91 16.16
CA SER A 342 1.32 13.75 17.35
C SER A 342 2.75 14.01 17.84
N ALA A 343 3.75 13.30 17.31
CA ALA A 343 5.17 13.53 17.57
C ALA A 343 5.74 14.74 16.82
N CYS A 344 5.06 15.20 15.77
CA CYS A 344 5.44 16.41 15.04
C CYS A 344 5.36 17.64 15.97
N LYS A 345 6.52 18.16 16.34
CA LYS A 345 6.61 19.28 17.28
C LYS A 345 6.31 20.63 16.66
N ASP A 346 6.65 20.77 15.38
CA ASP A 346 6.38 21.94 14.56
C ASP A 346 5.27 21.62 13.56
N GLN A 347 4.03 21.65 14.05
CA GLN A 347 2.86 21.30 13.23
C GLN A 347 2.65 22.27 12.06
N GLU A 348 3.04 23.54 12.22
CA GLU A 348 2.98 24.54 11.12
C GLU A 348 3.94 24.12 9.98
N LEU A 349 5.14 23.67 10.34
CA LEU A 349 6.08 23.14 9.35
C LEU A 349 5.58 21.80 8.74
N GLY A 350 5.00 20.91 9.56
CA GLY A 350 4.38 19.67 9.10
C GLY A 350 3.26 19.93 8.09
N GLU A 351 2.33 20.85 8.38
CA GLU A 351 1.27 21.26 7.44
C GLU A 351 1.84 21.93 6.19
N LYS A 352 2.92 22.69 6.30
CA LYS A 352 3.60 23.26 5.12
C LYS A 352 4.12 22.20 4.18
N VAL A 353 4.72 21.12 4.70
CA VAL A 353 5.13 19.95 3.89
C VAL A 353 3.91 19.28 3.26
N LEU A 354 2.86 19.03 4.04
CA LEU A 354 1.63 18.39 3.55
C LEU A 354 0.92 19.25 2.49
N ASN A 355 0.90 20.57 2.62
CA ASN A 355 0.42 21.50 1.58
C ASN A 355 1.22 21.38 0.28
N PHE A 356 2.55 21.26 0.38
CA PHE A 356 3.37 21.02 -0.79
C PHE A 356 3.04 19.66 -1.42
N LEU A 357 2.96 18.58 -0.62
CA LEU A 357 2.62 17.24 -1.11
C LEU A 357 1.22 17.20 -1.76
N ALA A 358 0.25 17.95 -1.24
CA ALA A 358 -1.10 18.05 -1.81
C ALA A 358 -1.14 18.84 -3.13
N SER A 359 -0.17 19.72 -3.38
CA SER A 359 -0.18 20.62 -4.53
C SER A 359 -0.07 19.89 -5.86
N SER A 360 -0.68 20.45 -6.91
CA SER A 360 -0.52 19.96 -8.29
C SER A 360 0.94 19.92 -8.74
N THR A 361 1.82 20.77 -8.20
CA THR A 361 3.26 20.72 -8.48
C THR A 361 3.89 19.42 -8.00
N ALA A 362 3.73 19.07 -6.72
CA ALA A 362 4.30 17.85 -6.15
C ALA A 362 3.67 16.59 -6.78
N GLN A 363 2.34 16.60 -6.91
CA GLN A 363 1.59 15.50 -7.49
C GLN A 363 1.94 15.28 -8.97
N GLN A 364 2.20 16.34 -9.75
CA GLN A 364 2.62 16.21 -11.15
C GLN A 364 4.06 15.69 -11.28
N ILE A 365 4.98 16.08 -10.40
CA ILE A 365 6.35 15.53 -10.35
C ILE A 365 6.27 14.03 -10.08
N TYR A 366 5.48 13.64 -9.08
CA TYR A 366 5.25 12.25 -8.72
C TYR A 366 4.66 11.47 -9.91
N ALA A 367 3.56 11.95 -10.50
CA ALA A 367 2.85 11.31 -11.61
C ALA A 367 3.68 11.23 -12.90
N THR A 368 4.63 12.13 -13.11
CA THR A 368 5.52 12.07 -14.28
C THR A 368 6.51 10.94 -14.18
N ALA A 369 6.99 10.65 -12.97
CA ALA A 369 7.90 9.53 -12.71
C ALA A 369 7.18 8.20 -12.52
N GLN A 370 5.94 8.24 -12.02
CA GLN A 370 5.09 7.09 -11.76
C GLN A 370 3.69 7.33 -12.33
N PRO A 371 3.48 7.06 -13.64
CA PRO A 371 2.17 7.26 -14.28
C PRO A 371 1.06 6.43 -13.63
N GLY A 372 -0.09 7.07 -13.36
CA GLY A 372 -1.23 6.44 -12.68
C GLY A 372 -2.46 7.33 -12.62
N ILE A 373 -3.47 6.93 -11.85
CA ILE A 373 -4.74 7.63 -11.70
C ILE A 373 -4.70 8.42 -10.38
N TYR A 374 -4.49 9.72 -10.47
CA TYR A 374 -4.32 10.60 -9.30
C TYR A 374 -5.61 11.31 -8.91
N LEU A 375 -5.82 11.52 -7.60
CA LEU A 375 -7.01 12.21 -7.09
C LEU A 375 -6.94 13.73 -7.26
N ASN A 376 -5.73 14.31 -7.38
CA ASN A 376 -5.59 15.74 -7.69
C ASN A 376 -6.05 16.00 -9.14
N GLN A 377 -7.12 16.78 -9.31
CA GLN A 377 -7.79 17.02 -10.58
C GLN A 377 -6.96 17.85 -11.59
N LYS A 378 -5.82 18.41 -11.17
CA LYS A 378 -4.91 19.18 -12.05
C LYS A 378 -3.78 18.31 -12.61
N VAL A 379 -3.63 17.10 -12.08
CA VAL A 379 -2.59 16.16 -12.51
C VAL A 379 -3.07 15.38 -13.73
N SER A 380 -2.17 15.20 -14.69
CA SER A 380 -2.42 14.36 -15.86
C SER A 380 -1.14 13.66 -16.28
N CYS A 381 -1.25 12.39 -16.65
CA CYS A 381 -0.18 11.60 -17.21
C CYS A 381 -0.74 10.65 -18.27
N GLU A 382 0.12 10.16 -19.14
CA GLU A 382 -0.21 9.10 -20.09
C GLU A 382 -0.18 7.76 -19.33
N LEU A 383 -1.32 7.06 -19.31
CA LEU A 383 -1.42 5.79 -18.63
C LEU A 383 -0.74 4.68 -19.43
N PRO A 384 -0.05 3.72 -18.77
CA PRO A 384 0.43 2.52 -19.42
C PRO A 384 -0.70 1.77 -20.14
N GLU A 385 -0.41 1.16 -21.30
CA GLU A 385 -1.38 0.35 -22.04
C GLU A 385 -1.99 -0.76 -21.15
N ALA A 386 -1.17 -1.31 -20.25
CA ALA A 386 -1.61 -2.32 -19.29
C ALA A 386 -2.74 -1.87 -18.35
N TYR A 387 -2.95 -0.56 -18.18
CA TYR A 387 -4.04 -0.04 -17.34
C TYR A 387 -5.32 0.23 -18.12
N GLN A 388 -5.21 0.40 -19.45
CA GLN A 388 -6.25 1.00 -20.26
C GLN A 388 -7.60 0.26 -20.14
N THR A 389 -7.59 -1.07 -20.20
CA THR A 389 -8.84 -1.85 -20.10
C THR A 389 -9.54 -1.68 -18.77
N LEU A 390 -8.80 -1.71 -17.66
CA LEU A 390 -9.35 -1.55 -16.31
C LEU A 390 -9.84 -0.11 -16.09
N TYR A 391 -9.07 0.87 -16.58
CA TYR A 391 -9.42 2.28 -16.50
C TYR A 391 -10.67 2.63 -17.32
N ASP A 392 -10.79 2.09 -18.53
CA ASP A 392 -11.96 2.29 -19.39
C ASP A 392 -13.23 1.75 -18.72
N GLU A 393 -13.17 0.64 -18.00
CA GLU A 393 -14.30 0.10 -17.26
C GLU A 393 -14.61 0.95 -16.01
N MET A 394 -13.63 1.45 -15.30
CA MET A 394 -13.82 2.39 -14.20
C MET A 394 -14.54 3.66 -14.69
N LEU A 395 -14.12 4.23 -15.82
CA LEU A 395 -14.77 5.43 -16.40
C LEU A 395 -16.24 5.19 -16.83
N LYS A 396 -16.61 3.95 -17.15
CA LYS A 396 -18.00 3.57 -17.42
C LYS A 396 -18.85 3.37 -16.15
N GLY A 397 -18.25 3.53 -14.98
CA GLY A 397 -18.89 3.25 -13.68
C GLY A 397 -18.90 1.75 -13.35
N ASN A 398 -18.09 0.94 -14.01
CA ASN A 398 -17.93 -0.48 -13.72
C ASN A 398 -16.71 -0.70 -12.79
N SER A 399 -16.69 0.02 -11.66
CA SER A 399 -15.70 -0.14 -10.60
C SER A 399 -16.39 -0.10 -9.24
N MET A 400 -15.90 -0.91 -8.31
CA MET A 400 -16.25 -0.86 -6.90
C MET A 400 -14.97 -0.86 -6.07
N GLU A 401 -15.03 -0.33 -4.86
CA GLU A 401 -13.92 -0.38 -3.93
C GLU A 401 -13.60 -1.82 -3.52
N VAL A 402 -12.33 -2.12 -3.22
CA VAL A 402 -11.93 -3.42 -2.67
C VAL A 402 -12.68 -3.69 -1.37
N TRP A 403 -13.17 -4.92 -1.20
CA TRP A 403 -14.11 -5.24 -0.12
C TRP A 403 -13.57 -4.91 1.28
N GLN A 404 -12.29 -5.01 1.53
CA GLN A 404 -11.71 -4.75 2.86
C GLN A 404 -11.92 -3.32 3.34
N ASN A 405 -11.97 -2.37 2.42
CA ASN A 405 -12.08 -0.96 2.78
C ASN A 405 -13.44 -0.60 3.39
N GLY A 406 -14.47 -1.37 3.12
CA GLY A 406 -15.79 -1.20 3.76
C GLY A 406 -15.89 -1.82 5.15
N ASN A 407 -15.06 -2.83 5.46
CA ASN A 407 -15.06 -3.48 6.77
C ASN A 407 -14.42 -2.57 7.84
N VAL A 408 -15.18 -2.25 8.88
CA VAL A 408 -14.71 -1.40 9.99
C VAL A 408 -14.09 -2.18 11.14
N TYR A 409 -14.23 -3.51 11.17
CA TYR A 409 -13.72 -4.35 12.26
C TYR A 409 -12.50 -5.19 11.87
N GLY A 410 -12.02 -5.04 10.61
CA GLY A 410 -10.97 -5.88 10.08
C GLY A 410 -11.45 -7.29 9.73
N TYR A 411 -10.55 -8.10 9.24
CA TYR A 411 -10.86 -9.43 8.69
C TYR A 411 -9.97 -10.53 9.31
N GLY A 412 -9.36 -10.26 10.47
CA GLY A 412 -8.54 -11.23 11.21
C GLY A 412 -7.49 -11.91 10.34
N ASP A 413 -7.37 -13.22 10.52
CA ASP A 413 -6.43 -14.08 9.78
C ASP A 413 -7.02 -14.64 8.46
N TYR A 414 -7.99 -13.93 7.85
CA TYR A 414 -8.68 -14.37 6.63
C TYR A 414 -7.74 -14.89 5.54
N HIS A 415 -6.64 -14.19 5.27
CA HIS A 415 -5.69 -14.59 4.22
C HIS A 415 -5.00 -15.92 4.53
N ILE A 416 -4.69 -16.17 5.81
CA ILE A 416 -4.12 -17.44 6.29
C ILE A 416 -5.16 -18.55 6.17
N HIS A 417 -6.43 -18.28 6.51
CA HIS A 417 -7.51 -19.25 6.37
C HIS A 417 -7.76 -19.62 4.89
N VAL A 418 -7.70 -18.65 3.98
CA VAL A 418 -7.78 -18.93 2.54
C VAL A 418 -6.58 -19.77 2.08
N GLN A 419 -5.36 -19.44 2.51
CA GLN A 419 -4.17 -20.24 2.21
C GLN A 419 -4.33 -21.70 2.68
N ASP A 420 -4.82 -21.91 3.90
CA ASP A 420 -5.08 -23.24 4.48
C ASP A 420 -6.16 -24.01 3.70
N TYR A 421 -7.24 -23.32 3.28
CA TYR A 421 -8.27 -23.90 2.41
C TYR A 421 -7.69 -24.34 1.07
N LEU A 422 -6.89 -23.49 0.41
CA LEU A 422 -6.25 -23.82 -0.85
C LEU A 422 -5.28 -25.00 -0.72
N ALA A 423 -4.62 -25.14 0.43
CA ALA A 423 -3.75 -26.27 0.76
C ALA A 423 -4.53 -27.56 1.10
N GLY A 424 -5.85 -27.48 1.33
CA GLY A 424 -6.70 -28.60 1.72
C GLY A 424 -6.68 -28.91 3.23
N GLY A 425 -6.18 -27.98 4.05
CA GLY A 425 -6.14 -28.11 5.52
C GLY A 425 -7.42 -27.63 6.21
N MET A 426 -8.27 -26.88 5.52
CA MET A 426 -9.52 -26.31 6.03
C MET A 426 -10.65 -26.49 5.00
N ASP A 427 -11.91 -26.51 5.42
CA ASP A 427 -13.04 -26.42 4.51
C ASP A 427 -13.55 -24.98 4.37
N ILE A 428 -14.32 -24.72 3.31
CA ILE A 428 -14.78 -23.36 2.98
C ILE A 428 -15.74 -22.79 4.03
N ASP A 429 -16.58 -23.63 4.64
CA ASP A 429 -17.53 -23.18 5.67
C ASP A 429 -16.78 -22.75 6.94
N GLN A 430 -15.65 -23.39 7.24
CA GLN A 430 -14.75 -22.97 8.32
C GLN A 430 -14.12 -21.59 8.02
N VAL A 431 -13.63 -21.36 6.79
CA VAL A 431 -13.06 -20.03 6.40
C VAL A 431 -14.08 -18.92 6.64
N ILE A 432 -15.30 -19.11 6.13
CA ILE A 432 -16.37 -18.10 6.25
C ILE A 432 -16.80 -17.92 7.72
N SER A 433 -16.94 -19.01 8.48
CA SER A 433 -17.31 -18.93 9.90
C SER A 433 -16.27 -18.22 10.75
N LEU A 434 -14.99 -18.41 10.47
CA LEU A 434 -13.91 -17.70 11.17
C LEU A 434 -13.93 -16.22 10.84
N LEU A 435 -14.12 -15.85 9.58
CA LEU A 435 -14.23 -14.44 9.17
C LEU A 435 -15.42 -13.73 9.85
N ASP A 436 -16.59 -14.38 9.92
CA ASP A 436 -17.74 -13.87 10.67
C ASP A 436 -17.44 -13.73 12.18
N SER A 437 -16.73 -14.72 12.76
CA SER A 437 -16.34 -14.71 14.18
C SER A 437 -15.36 -13.59 14.49
N ASP A 438 -14.33 -13.43 13.68
CA ASP A 438 -13.31 -12.39 13.86
C ASP A 438 -13.93 -11.00 13.80
N THR A 439 -14.82 -10.77 12.82
CA THR A 439 -15.57 -9.52 12.70
C THR A 439 -16.44 -9.26 13.94
N ALA A 440 -17.18 -10.29 14.40
CA ALA A 440 -18.04 -10.18 15.59
C ALA A 440 -17.23 -9.91 16.86
N ASP A 441 -16.08 -10.54 17.03
CA ASP A 441 -15.25 -10.39 18.23
C ASP A 441 -14.58 -9.01 18.25
N ASN A 442 -14.10 -8.53 17.11
CA ASN A 442 -13.53 -7.18 16.99
C ASN A 442 -14.59 -6.09 17.21
N ALA A 443 -15.82 -6.27 16.71
CA ALA A 443 -16.93 -5.37 16.96
C ALA A 443 -17.30 -5.30 18.46
N LYS A 444 -17.28 -6.44 19.17
CA LYS A 444 -17.49 -6.46 20.63
C LYS A 444 -16.36 -5.78 21.38
N VAL A 445 -15.11 -5.97 20.96
CA VAL A 445 -13.95 -5.25 21.53
C VAL A 445 -14.11 -3.76 21.36
N ALA A 446 -14.63 -3.32 20.21
CA ALA A 446 -14.96 -1.91 19.95
C ALA A 446 -16.20 -1.41 20.71
N ASN A 447 -16.88 -2.28 21.47
CA ASN A 447 -18.12 -2.00 22.21
C ASN A 447 -19.27 -1.50 21.30
N ASP A 448 -19.37 -2.00 20.07
CA ASP A 448 -20.46 -1.63 19.19
C ASP A 448 -21.79 -2.27 19.70
N PRO A 449 -22.84 -1.44 19.93
CA PRO A 449 -24.10 -1.92 20.45
C PRO A 449 -24.85 -2.85 19.49
N ASN A 450 -24.56 -2.85 18.20
CA ASN A 450 -25.20 -3.74 17.23
C ASN A 450 -24.70 -5.20 17.34
N TRP A 451 -23.58 -5.43 18.00
CA TRP A 451 -22.92 -6.75 18.12
C TRP A 451 -22.98 -7.35 19.53
N ASN A 452 -23.76 -6.75 20.45
CA ASN A 452 -23.95 -7.21 21.83
C ASN A 452 -25.11 -8.21 21.97
#